data_92e2e12d2bcc748b587c3205a7bf6710
#
_entry.id   92e2e12d2bcc748b587c3205a7bf6710
#
_cell.length_a   1.000
_cell.length_b   1.000
_cell.length_c   1.000
_cell.angle_alpha   90.00
_cell.angle_beta   90.00
_cell.angle_gamma   90.00
#
_symmetry.space_group_name_H-M   'P 1'
#
loop_
_entity.id
_entity.type
_entity.pdbx_description
1 polymer ?
#
loop_
_entity_poly.entity_id
_entity_poly.type
_entity_poly.pdbx_seq_one_letter_code
_entity_poly.pdbx_strand_id
1 'polypeptide(L)'
;MQNTFLHERAWVDQNERISTTYVYYVFEVLAGFGTVCMHSIVLGTRERPPTIPYRIVGALKLVQLGVDVAYQGHGLGQIVVTDMIELAIKLSARAGCRYVALDARPELVGWYERQGFIVNKVEQRTREKAAAHRGATTIPVSMRFDLREV
;
A
#
# COMPACT_ATOMS: atom_id res chain seq x y z
N MET A 1 7.41 9.21 -11.87
CA MET A 1 5.98 9.06 -11.51
C MET A 1 5.30 8.12 -12.49
N GLN A 2 4.34 7.34 -12.04
CA GLN A 2 3.62 6.38 -12.89
C GLN A 2 2.51 7.08 -13.70
N ASN A 3 2.91 7.91 -14.64
CA ASN A 3 1.98 8.76 -15.39
C ASN A 3 0.94 7.98 -16.21
N THR A 4 1.34 6.83 -16.78
CA THR A 4 0.44 5.99 -17.60
C THR A 4 -0.81 5.58 -16.81
N PHE A 5 -0.64 5.07 -15.58
CA PHE A 5 -1.78 4.74 -14.73
C PHE A 5 -2.66 5.95 -14.44
N LEU A 6 -2.06 7.06 -14.06
CA LEU A 6 -2.80 8.27 -13.71
C LEU A 6 -3.65 8.80 -14.87
N HIS A 7 -3.11 8.77 -16.09
CA HIS A 7 -3.80 9.26 -17.28
C HIS A 7 -4.82 8.28 -17.87
N GLU A 8 -4.54 6.98 -17.83
CA GLU A 8 -5.34 6.00 -18.55
C GLU A 8 -6.33 5.23 -17.66
N ARG A 9 -6.00 4.98 -16.41
CA ARG A 9 -6.76 4.08 -15.56
C ARG A 9 -7.42 4.71 -14.34
N ALA A 10 -6.76 5.67 -13.69
CA ALA A 10 -7.21 6.19 -12.40
C ALA A 10 -8.66 6.68 -12.41
N TRP A 11 -9.04 7.43 -13.43
CA TRP A 11 -10.41 7.95 -13.57
C TRP A 11 -11.44 6.84 -13.80
N VAL A 12 -11.12 5.89 -14.68
CA VAL A 12 -12.01 4.76 -14.97
C VAL A 12 -12.21 3.90 -13.72
N ASP A 13 -11.13 3.55 -13.05
CA ASP A 13 -11.18 2.72 -11.84
C ASP A 13 -11.96 3.41 -10.70
N GLN A 14 -11.85 4.73 -10.60
CA GLN A 14 -12.61 5.48 -9.61
C GLN A 14 -14.11 5.50 -9.94
N ASN A 15 -14.48 5.71 -11.19
CA ASN A 15 -15.89 5.67 -11.61
C ASN A 15 -16.50 4.28 -11.43
N GLU A 16 -15.74 3.23 -11.69
CA GLU A 16 -16.17 1.85 -11.48
C GLU A 16 -16.07 1.39 -10.02
N ARG A 17 -15.66 2.29 -9.11
CA ARG A 17 -15.49 2.01 -7.67
C ARG A 17 -14.49 0.89 -7.37
N ILE A 18 -13.50 0.73 -8.23
CA ILE A 18 -12.40 -0.24 -8.04
C ILE A 18 -11.34 0.34 -7.11
N SER A 19 -11.01 1.62 -7.29
CA SER A 19 -10.03 2.32 -6.48
C SER A 19 -10.32 3.81 -6.44
N THR A 20 -9.72 4.51 -5.48
CA THR A 20 -9.78 5.96 -5.36
C THR A 20 -8.37 6.53 -5.43
N THR A 21 -8.19 7.56 -6.25
CA THR A 21 -6.91 8.24 -6.42
C THR A 21 -6.96 9.64 -5.81
N TYR A 22 -6.01 9.90 -4.93
CA TYR A 22 -5.77 11.20 -4.31
C TYR A 22 -4.57 11.85 -4.98
N VAL A 23 -4.71 13.11 -5.40
CA VAL A 23 -3.66 13.86 -6.06
C VAL A 23 -3.14 14.97 -5.14
N TYR A 24 -1.86 15.26 -5.27
CA TYR A 24 -1.14 16.22 -4.43
C TYR A 24 -0.54 17.30 -5.30
N TYR A 25 -0.86 18.54 -4.97
CA TYR A 25 -0.36 19.71 -5.69
C TYR A 25 0.62 20.50 -4.83
N VAL A 26 1.65 20.98 -5.45
CA VAL A 26 2.59 21.95 -4.88
C VAL A 26 2.55 23.19 -5.77
N PHE A 27 2.07 24.32 -5.23
CA PHE A 27 1.90 25.55 -6.02
C PHE A 27 1.21 25.30 -7.38
N GLU A 28 0.04 24.66 -7.35
CA GLU A 28 -0.78 24.34 -8.53
C GLU A 28 -0.17 23.34 -9.52
N VAL A 29 1.00 22.79 -9.20
CA VAL A 29 1.64 21.75 -10.01
C VAL A 29 1.35 20.37 -9.40
N LEU A 30 0.90 19.43 -10.22
CA LEU A 30 0.68 18.05 -9.79
C LEU A 30 2.03 17.41 -9.44
N ALA A 31 2.23 17.18 -8.15
CA ALA A 31 3.51 16.72 -7.63
C ALA A 31 3.52 15.22 -7.27
N GLY A 32 2.35 14.65 -7.01
CA GLY A 32 2.26 13.23 -6.63
C GLY A 32 0.83 12.72 -6.52
N PHE A 33 0.69 11.43 -6.31
CA PHE A 33 -0.61 10.80 -6.10
C PHE A 33 -0.49 9.52 -5.29
N GLY A 34 -1.60 9.11 -4.68
CA GLY A 34 -1.76 7.83 -4.02
C GLY A 34 -3.10 7.20 -4.40
N THR A 35 -3.10 5.93 -4.75
CA THR A 35 -4.32 5.20 -5.12
C THR A 35 -4.54 4.08 -4.12
N VAL A 36 -5.76 4.00 -3.60
CA VAL A 36 -6.15 3.02 -2.58
C VAL A 36 -7.36 2.20 -3.01
N CYS A 37 -7.43 0.98 -2.52
CA CYS A 37 -8.61 0.13 -2.63
C CYS A 37 -8.78 -0.73 -1.38
N MET A 38 -9.98 -1.28 -1.20
CA MET A 38 -10.22 -2.28 -0.15
C MET A 38 -9.47 -3.56 -0.49
N HIS A 39 -8.96 -4.22 0.54
CA HIS A 39 -8.11 -5.39 0.39
C HIS A 39 -8.20 -6.28 1.63
N SER A 40 -7.67 -7.48 1.53
CA SER A 40 -7.42 -8.35 2.68
C SER A 40 -6.03 -8.96 2.58
N ILE A 41 -5.42 -9.21 3.72
CA ILE A 41 -4.12 -9.87 3.80
C ILE A 41 -4.26 -11.22 4.50
N VAL A 42 -3.39 -12.15 4.12
CA VAL A 42 -3.29 -13.47 4.75
C VAL A 42 -2.16 -13.44 5.77
N LEU A 43 -2.49 -13.68 7.03
CA LEU A 43 -1.54 -13.73 8.12
C LEU A 43 -1.26 -15.17 8.55
N GLY A 44 0.00 -15.52 8.63
CA GLY A 44 0.43 -16.77 9.26
C GLY A 44 0.17 -16.78 10.76
N THR A 45 0.17 -17.96 11.36
CA THR A 45 -0.07 -18.12 12.79
C THR A 45 0.87 -17.29 13.66
N ARG A 46 2.14 -17.19 13.24
CA ARG A 46 3.16 -16.40 13.95
C ARG A 46 3.09 -14.90 13.68
N GLU A 47 2.39 -14.51 12.62
CA GLU A 47 2.22 -13.10 12.24
C GLU A 47 0.99 -12.46 12.90
N ARG A 48 0.03 -13.28 13.32
CA ARG A 48 -1.21 -12.82 13.92
C ARG A 48 -1.02 -12.41 15.39
N PRO A 49 -1.51 -11.23 15.77
CA PRO A 49 -1.70 -10.95 17.20
C PRO A 49 -2.57 -12.03 17.87
N PRO A 50 -2.30 -12.39 19.13
CA PRO A 50 -3.08 -13.42 19.83
C PRO A 50 -4.60 -13.16 19.88
N THR A 51 -4.99 -11.90 19.77
CA THR A 51 -6.40 -11.46 19.79
C THR A 51 -7.11 -11.64 18.45
N ILE A 52 -6.40 -12.00 17.37
CA ILE A 52 -6.96 -12.17 16.03
C ILE A 52 -7.01 -13.68 15.71
N PRO A 53 -8.22 -14.31 15.74
CA PRO A 53 -8.33 -15.72 15.41
C PRO A 53 -8.41 -16.00 13.90
N TYR A 54 -8.53 -14.96 13.09
CA TYR A 54 -8.76 -15.08 11.65
C TYR A 54 -7.46 -15.06 10.88
N ARG A 55 -7.39 -15.89 9.84
CA ARG A 55 -6.25 -15.92 8.92
C ARG A 55 -6.29 -14.77 7.91
N ILE A 56 -7.50 -14.37 7.50
CA ILE A 56 -7.71 -13.30 6.52
C ILE A 56 -8.24 -12.08 7.26
N VAL A 57 -7.57 -10.94 7.10
CA VAL A 57 -7.87 -9.72 7.84
C VAL A 57 -7.96 -8.53 6.89
N GLY A 58 -8.94 -7.67 7.13
CA GLY A 58 -9.20 -6.49 6.30
C GLY A 58 -8.08 -5.46 6.34
N ALA A 59 -7.83 -4.87 5.18
CA ALA A 59 -6.81 -3.85 4.99
C ALA A 59 -7.26 -2.79 3.97
N LEU A 60 -6.68 -1.60 4.05
CA LEU A 60 -6.67 -0.63 2.96
C LEU A 60 -5.36 -0.82 2.22
N LYS A 61 -5.42 -1.06 0.91
CA LYS A 61 -4.22 -1.23 0.10
C LYS A 61 -3.86 0.05 -0.64
N LEU A 62 -2.63 0.51 -0.45
CA LEU A 62 -2.01 1.52 -1.30
C LEU A 62 -1.47 0.81 -2.54
N VAL A 63 -2.19 0.93 -3.66
CA VAL A 63 -1.91 0.18 -4.91
C VAL A 63 -0.90 0.91 -5.77
N GLN A 64 -0.95 2.24 -5.75
CA GLN A 64 -0.05 3.10 -6.52
C GLN A 64 0.39 4.26 -5.64
N LEU A 65 1.66 4.58 -5.69
CA LEU A 65 2.27 5.77 -5.09
C LEU A 65 3.23 6.36 -6.12
N GLY A 66 2.99 7.58 -6.51
CA GLY A 66 3.87 8.29 -7.44
C GLY A 66 4.21 9.67 -6.93
N VAL A 67 5.47 10.04 -7.06
CA VAL A 67 5.97 11.40 -6.80
C VAL A 67 6.76 11.84 -8.01
N ASP A 68 6.45 13.02 -8.52
CA ASP A 68 7.18 13.61 -9.65
C ASP A 68 8.67 13.75 -9.30
N VAL A 69 9.52 13.48 -10.26
CA VAL A 69 10.99 13.51 -10.07
C VAL A 69 11.46 14.84 -9.49
N ALA A 70 10.84 15.95 -9.91
CA ALA A 70 11.16 17.29 -9.42
C ALA A 70 10.86 17.48 -7.91
N TYR A 71 9.99 16.67 -7.34
CA TYR A 71 9.56 16.76 -5.95
C TYR A 71 10.02 15.58 -5.09
N GLN A 72 10.78 14.63 -5.66
CA GLN A 72 11.36 13.54 -4.88
C GLN A 72 12.43 14.07 -3.91
N GLY A 73 12.58 13.37 -2.77
CA GLY A 73 13.55 13.76 -1.75
C GLY A 73 13.10 14.90 -0.83
N HIS A 74 11.84 15.37 -0.93
CA HIS A 74 11.30 16.47 -0.13
C HIS A 74 10.18 16.03 0.84
N GLY A 75 10.02 14.73 1.07
CA GLY A 75 9.05 14.20 2.04
C GLY A 75 7.62 14.02 1.52
N LEU A 76 7.35 14.28 0.23
CA LEU A 76 5.99 14.15 -0.30
C LEU A 76 5.48 12.70 -0.25
N GLY A 77 6.32 11.71 -0.54
CA GLY A 77 5.95 10.30 -0.43
C GLY A 77 5.52 9.92 0.98
N GLN A 78 6.20 10.44 2.00
CA GLN A 78 5.83 10.22 3.41
C GLN A 78 4.48 10.87 3.75
N ILE A 79 4.20 12.04 3.21
CA ILE A 79 2.90 12.70 3.37
C ILE A 79 1.79 11.84 2.79
N VAL A 80 1.97 11.32 1.58
CA VAL A 80 0.98 10.42 0.94
C VAL A 80 0.73 9.19 1.81
N VAL A 81 1.77 8.52 2.29
CA VAL A 81 1.65 7.35 3.16
C VAL A 81 0.91 7.70 4.45
N THR A 82 1.25 8.81 5.09
CA THR A 82 0.60 9.27 6.32
C THR A 82 -0.89 9.53 6.08
N ASP A 83 -1.25 10.19 4.99
CA ASP A 83 -2.66 10.44 4.64
C ASP A 83 -3.43 9.13 4.41
N MET A 84 -2.80 8.12 3.81
CA MET A 84 -3.44 6.83 3.59
C MET A 84 -3.64 6.08 4.92
N ILE A 85 -2.70 6.19 5.85
CA ILE A 85 -2.86 5.64 7.21
C ILE A 85 -4.01 6.34 7.94
N GLU A 86 -4.10 7.66 7.86
CA GLU A 86 -5.21 8.41 8.46
C GLU A 86 -6.55 8.04 7.85
N LEU A 87 -6.62 7.86 6.53
CA LEU A 87 -7.82 7.36 5.86
C LEU A 87 -8.23 5.98 6.38
N ALA A 88 -7.25 5.07 6.50
CA ALA A 88 -7.50 3.72 7.01
C ALA A 88 -8.01 3.74 8.47
N ILE A 89 -7.49 4.63 9.31
CA ILE A 89 -7.98 4.81 10.68
C ILE A 89 -9.47 5.21 10.68
N LYS A 90 -9.84 6.15 9.82
CA LYS A 90 -11.25 6.57 9.68
C LYS A 90 -12.15 5.44 9.18
N LEU A 91 -11.68 4.67 8.20
CA LEU A 91 -12.41 3.51 7.68
C LEU A 91 -12.55 2.40 8.72
N SER A 92 -11.54 2.19 9.55
CA SER A 92 -11.54 1.14 10.58
C SER A 92 -12.69 1.29 11.57
N ALA A 93 -13.12 2.51 11.85
CA ALA A 93 -14.26 2.79 12.71
C ALA A 93 -15.62 2.50 12.04
N ARG A 94 -15.67 2.35 10.74
CA ARG A 94 -16.91 2.20 9.98
C ARG A 94 -17.10 0.82 9.34
N ALA A 95 -16.04 0.17 8.94
CA ALA A 95 -16.14 -1.06 8.16
C ALA A 95 -15.14 -2.15 8.58
N GLY A 96 -14.38 -1.93 9.64
CA GLY A 96 -13.34 -2.86 10.05
C GLY A 96 -12.16 -2.86 9.08
N CYS A 97 -11.06 -2.25 9.47
CA CYS A 97 -9.81 -2.23 8.73
C CYS A 97 -8.68 -2.28 9.75
N ARG A 98 -7.87 -3.34 9.73
CA ARG A 98 -6.80 -3.51 10.71
C ARG A 98 -5.47 -2.98 10.22
N TYR A 99 -5.22 -3.10 8.92
CA TYR A 99 -3.91 -2.82 8.34
C TYR A 99 -3.99 -1.87 7.15
N VAL A 100 -2.89 -1.16 6.90
CA VAL A 100 -2.57 -0.63 5.57
C VAL A 100 -1.60 -1.60 4.92
N ALA A 101 -1.90 -2.01 3.70
CA ALA A 101 -1.07 -2.94 2.95
C ALA A 101 -0.51 -2.29 1.69
N LEU A 102 0.62 -2.76 1.23
CA LEU A 102 1.22 -2.32 -0.04
C LEU A 102 2.19 -3.38 -0.57
N ASP A 103 2.54 -3.22 -1.84
CA ASP A 103 3.56 -4.00 -2.49
C ASP A 103 4.74 -3.06 -2.80
N ALA A 104 5.82 -3.22 -2.05
CA ALA A 104 7.01 -2.38 -2.17
C ALA A 104 7.96 -2.90 -3.23
N ARG A 105 8.57 -1.99 -4.00
CA ARG A 105 9.77 -2.36 -4.76
C ARG A 105 10.85 -2.79 -3.77
N PRO A 106 11.66 -3.83 -4.10
CA PRO A 106 12.69 -4.32 -3.18
C PRO A 106 13.61 -3.23 -2.63
N GLU A 107 14.00 -2.26 -3.46
CA GLU A 107 14.88 -1.15 -3.06
C GLU A 107 14.22 -0.14 -2.10
N LEU A 108 12.89 -0.18 -1.97
CA LEU A 108 12.14 0.73 -1.10
C LEU A 108 11.67 0.07 0.21
N VAL A 109 11.93 -1.21 0.40
CA VAL A 109 11.52 -1.93 1.62
C VAL A 109 12.03 -1.23 2.88
N GLY A 110 13.31 -0.86 2.92
CA GLY A 110 13.87 -0.13 4.06
C GLY A 110 13.21 1.22 4.30
N TRP A 111 12.80 1.91 3.24
CA TRP A 111 12.08 3.17 3.37
C TRP A 111 10.71 2.97 4.04
N TYR A 112 9.97 1.93 3.62
CA TYR A 112 8.68 1.60 4.25
C TYR A 112 8.84 1.08 5.67
N GLU A 113 9.89 0.31 5.96
CA GLU A 113 10.17 -0.14 7.32
C GLU A 113 10.38 1.04 8.27
N ARG A 114 11.04 2.09 7.82
CA ARG A 114 11.20 3.32 8.61
C ARG A 114 9.87 4.06 8.84
N GLN A 115 8.85 3.80 8.03
CA GLN A 115 7.49 4.31 8.22
C GLN A 115 6.65 3.41 9.14
N GLY A 116 7.18 2.27 9.60
CA GLY A 116 6.49 1.34 10.48
C GLY A 116 5.88 0.12 9.80
N PHE A 117 6.13 -0.08 8.51
CA PHE A 117 5.67 -1.27 7.79
C PHE A 117 6.56 -2.46 8.07
N ILE A 118 5.97 -3.66 8.05
CA ILE A 118 6.69 -4.93 8.14
C ILE A 118 6.29 -5.85 7.01
N VAL A 119 7.18 -6.77 6.66
CA VAL A 119 6.96 -7.73 5.57
C VAL A 119 5.91 -8.77 5.96
N ASN A 120 4.99 -9.06 5.06
CA ASN A 120 4.03 -10.15 5.16
C ASN A 120 4.71 -11.46 4.75
N LYS A 121 5.28 -12.18 5.70
CA LYS A 121 6.16 -13.33 5.42
C LYS A 121 5.44 -14.47 4.72
N VAL A 122 4.22 -14.81 5.12
CA VAL A 122 3.46 -15.91 4.52
C VAL A 122 3.05 -15.57 3.09
N GLU A 123 2.49 -14.38 2.86
CA GLU A 123 2.15 -13.93 1.51
C GLU A 123 3.39 -13.85 0.63
N GLN A 124 4.49 -13.36 1.15
CA GLN A 124 5.73 -13.22 0.40
C GLN A 124 6.29 -14.57 -0.06
N ARG A 125 6.28 -15.58 0.81
CA ARG A 125 6.69 -16.94 0.43
C ARG A 125 5.82 -17.51 -0.70
N THR A 126 4.51 -17.29 -0.64
CA THR A 126 3.59 -17.74 -1.68
C THR A 126 3.91 -17.06 -3.02
N ARG A 127 4.17 -15.76 -2.99
CA ARG A 127 4.55 -14.99 -4.19
C ARG A 127 5.88 -15.43 -4.76
N GLU A 128 6.87 -15.69 -3.92
CA GLU A 128 8.20 -16.17 -4.32
C GLU A 128 8.11 -17.53 -5.01
N LYS A 129 7.32 -18.45 -4.47
CA LYS A 129 7.08 -19.76 -5.09
C LYS A 129 6.40 -19.61 -6.44
N ALA A 130 5.37 -18.79 -6.54
CA ALA A 130 4.67 -18.53 -7.80
C ALA A 130 5.57 -17.84 -8.83
N ALA A 131 6.39 -16.90 -8.41
CA ALA A 131 7.35 -16.22 -9.28
C ALA A 131 8.45 -17.16 -9.79
N ALA A 132 8.95 -18.06 -8.95
CA ALA A 132 9.92 -19.07 -9.34
C ALA A 132 9.37 -19.99 -10.45
N HIS A 133 8.11 -20.41 -10.36
CA HIS A 133 7.45 -21.19 -11.41
C HIS A 133 7.35 -20.44 -12.75
N ARG A 134 7.23 -19.11 -12.72
CA ARG A 134 7.18 -18.28 -13.92
C ARG A 134 8.54 -17.82 -14.41
N GLY A 135 9.62 -18.15 -13.68
CA GLY A 135 10.95 -17.65 -13.99
C GLY A 135 11.14 -16.16 -13.74
N ALA A 136 10.27 -15.54 -12.93
CA ALA A 136 10.39 -14.13 -12.58
C ALA A 136 11.58 -13.91 -11.62
N THR A 137 12.38 -12.89 -11.88
CA THR A 137 13.59 -12.58 -11.09
C THR A 137 13.40 -11.45 -10.10
N THR A 138 12.38 -10.58 -10.32
CA THR A 138 12.06 -9.45 -9.44
C THR A 138 10.59 -9.49 -9.13
N ILE A 139 10.26 -9.48 -7.83
CA ILE A 139 8.89 -9.44 -7.35
C ILE A 139 8.75 -8.32 -6.31
N PRO A 140 7.60 -7.63 -6.26
CA PRO A 140 7.31 -6.72 -5.18
C PRO A 140 7.24 -7.43 -3.83
N VAL A 141 7.54 -6.70 -2.77
CA VAL A 141 7.51 -7.22 -1.40
C VAL A 141 6.21 -6.80 -0.73
N SER A 142 5.43 -7.80 -0.29
CA SER A 142 4.19 -7.55 0.44
C SER A 142 4.48 -7.04 1.84
N MET A 143 3.90 -5.89 2.20
CA MET A 143 4.11 -5.25 3.49
C MET A 143 2.79 -4.77 4.11
N ARG A 144 2.78 -4.65 5.45
CA ARG A 144 1.64 -4.11 6.19
C ARG A 144 2.07 -3.14 7.28
N PHE A 145 1.17 -2.22 7.61
CA PHE A 145 1.26 -1.34 8.78
C PHE A 145 0.08 -1.62 9.69
N ASP A 146 0.31 -1.86 10.98
CA ASP A 146 -0.75 -2.16 11.95
C ASP A 146 -1.36 -0.88 12.50
N LEU A 147 -2.64 -0.64 12.25
CA LEU A 147 -3.32 0.57 12.72
C LEU A 147 -3.44 0.65 14.24
N ARG A 148 -3.21 -0.43 14.96
CA ARG A 148 -3.17 -0.44 16.42
C ARG A 148 -1.83 0.00 17.01
N GLU A 149 -0.84 0.19 16.17
CA GLU A 149 0.47 0.76 16.55
C GLU A 149 0.48 2.30 16.52
N VAL A 150 -0.63 2.91 16.18
CA VAL A 150 -0.77 4.37 16.08
C VAL A 150 -1.17 4.99 17.41
#